data_219270fd0a07a412ec2fcb53a944a742
#
_entry.id   219270fd0a07a412ec2fcb53a944a742
#
_cell.length_a   1.000
_cell.length_b   1.000
_cell.length_c   1.000
_cell.angle_alpha   90.00
_cell.angle_beta   90.00
_cell.angle_gamma   90.00
#
_symmetry.space_group_name_H-M   'P 1'
#
loop_
_entity.id
_entity.type
_entity.pdbx_description
1 polymer ?
#
loop_
_entity_poly.entity_id
_entity_poly.type
_entity_poly.pdbx_seq_one_letter_code
_entity_poly.pdbx_strand_id
1 'polypeptide(L)'
;MHAIESLIILLGAAALLAQVARFLNVPYPVFLVLGGLAIGFVPGLPALQIPPEVIFVVFLPPLLNYAAFFSSPRELRAHFRPIALLAIGLVLFTMVAIAFVVHYLIDIPWAVAFVLGAILAPTDPVAAQAVFRRLGVPSRVGTIIEGESLANDGTGLVAYRIAVAAVVTGAFSIWEAGLDFLLVGGGGLLLGVILGWAVLPLWVRVRDSSIFIALSLLTAYVVYVLAEEVLHVSGVLAVVSYGLYRGWRDPRIFPDASARIRNISFWQVLVFLLESMLFVLIGQQLRSILDGLGEYSAWELLLYAALVYATLIMARFVWFFIVPSLNPVFDRLLRNRYVQSQWQERLLMSWSGMRGAVSLAAALAVPATLSGGSSFPERDLILFLTFCAILATLVLQGLTLGPLISALRLKSEDEADKVEELETRLEGAHAAVKRLEQLDGELVPTSAQERTREQYEERIRRYEAGIEAGGTTEEYAQSSAAWRAWRRELIKVEREAVLSKRDRGEVSPEVMRRVMRDLDLEESRLEG
;
A
#
# COMPACT_ATOMS: atom_id res chain seq x y z
N MET A 1 30.32 11.83 2.37
CA MET A 1 30.05 12.04 0.94
C MET A 1 29.58 10.76 0.26
N HIS A 2 30.23 9.63 0.42
CA HIS A 2 29.85 8.34 -0.21
C HIS A 2 28.42 7.88 0.03
N ALA A 3 27.83 8.11 1.20
CA ALA A 3 26.44 7.70 1.47
C ALA A 3 25.39 8.48 0.65
N ILE A 4 25.62 9.78 0.43
CA ILE A 4 24.72 10.62 -0.39
C ILE A 4 24.85 10.26 -1.87
N GLU A 5 26.07 10.04 -2.36
CA GLU A 5 26.33 9.59 -3.72
C GLU A 5 25.66 8.24 -3.99
N SER A 6 25.81 7.28 -3.08
CA SER A 6 25.15 5.97 -3.15
C SER A 6 23.63 6.11 -3.17
N LEU A 7 23.05 6.97 -2.33
CA LEU A 7 21.62 7.22 -2.29
C LEU A 7 21.09 7.76 -3.63
N ILE A 8 21.79 8.73 -4.23
CA ILE A 8 21.41 9.31 -5.53
C ILE A 8 21.49 8.25 -6.64
N ILE A 9 22.56 7.44 -6.64
CA ILE A 9 22.73 6.35 -7.62
C ILE A 9 21.61 5.33 -7.47
N LEU A 10 21.26 4.93 -6.24
CA LEU A 10 20.18 3.98 -5.98
C LEU A 10 18.81 4.51 -6.41
N LEU A 11 18.50 5.78 -6.13
CA LEU A 11 17.25 6.40 -6.58
C LEU A 11 17.18 6.48 -8.11
N GLY A 12 18.28 6.84 -8.77
CA GLY A 12 18.37 6.84 -10.23
C GLY A 12 18.20 5.44 -10.82
N ALA A 13 18.88 4.45 -10.25
CA ALA A 13 18.76 3.05 -10.64
C ALA A 13 17.32 2.53 -10.42
N ALA A 14 16.71 2.84 -9.27
CA ALA A 14 15.34 2.46 -8.97
C ALA A 14 14.34 3.02 -9.99
N ALA A 15 14.47 4.30 -10.36
CA ALA A 15 13.61 4.92 -11.37
C ALA A 15 13.78 4.25 -12.76
N LEU A 16 15.02 3.96 -13.17
CA LEU A 16 15.30 3.27 -14.43
C LEU A 16 14.77 1.84 -14.42
N LEU A 17 14.99 1.09 -13.34
CA LEU A 17 14.49 -0.28 -13.19
C LEU A 17 12.96 -0.32 -13.20
N ALA A 18 12.29 0.62 -12.53
CA ALA A 18 10.84 0.73 -12.55
C ALA A 18 10.30 1.04 -13.96
N GLN A 19 10.99 1.89 -14.74
CA GLN A 19 10.63 2.15 -16.12
C GLN A 19 10.79 0.89 -17.01
N VAL A 20 11.87 0.15 -16.84
CA VAL A 20 12.09 -1.12 -17.56
C VAL A 20 11.03 -2.15 -17.16
N ALA A 21 10.69 -2.25 -15.89
CA ALA A 21 9.64 -3.14 -15.40
C ALA A 21 8.29 -2.86 -16.08
N ARG A 22 7.93 -1.58 -16.25
CA ARG A 22 6.71 -1.16 -16.99
C ARG A 22 6.76 -1.60 -18.45
N PHE A 23 7.91 -1.43 -19.10
CA PHE A 23 8.10 -1.85 -20.50
C PHE A 23 7.96 -3.36 -20.68
N LEU A 24 8.50 -4.14 -19.73
CA LEU A 24 8.42 -5.60 -19.72
C LEU A 24 7.10 -6.16 -19.19
N ASN A 25 6.19 -5.30 -18.72
CA ASN A 25 4.93 -5.68 -18.09
C ASN A 25 5.08 -6.56 -16.82
N VAL A 26 6.19 -6.41 -16.10
CA VAL A 26 6.47 -7.09 -14.82
C VAL A 26 6.12 -6.16 -13.65
N PRO A 27 5.60 -6.67 -12.52
CA PRO A 27 5.42 -5.85 -11.32
C PRO A 27 6.74 -5.20 -10.88
N TYR A 28 6.75 -3.88 -10.75
CA TYR A 28 7.98 -3.13 -10.46
C TYR A 28 8.71 -3.58 -9.17
N PRO A 29 8.03 -4.02 -8.07
CA PRO A 29 8.72 -4.49 -6.88
C PRO A 29 9.63 -5.69 -7.14
N VAL A 30 9.17 -6.63 -7.97
CA VAL A 30 9.96 -7.82 -8.37
C VAL A 30 11.24 -7.39 -9.08
N PHE A 31 11.08 -6.47 -10.06
CA PHE A 31 12.21 -6.01 -10.87
C PHE A 31 13.22 -5.19 -10.07
N LEU A 32 12.73 -4.40 -9.09
CA LEU A 32 13.56 -3.62 -8.19
C LEU A 32 14.39 -4.49 -7.24
N VAL A 33 13.80 -5.54 -6.67
CA VAL A 33 14.54 -6.49 -5.82
C VAL A 33 15.61 -7.23 -6.62
N LEU A 34 15.28 -7.73 -7.81
CA LEU A 34 16.25 -8.39 -8.70
C LEU A 34 17.35 -7.44 -9.17
N GLY A 35 17.00 -6.19 -9.49
CA GLY A 35 17.96 -5.15 -9.84
C GLY A 35 18.88 -4.79 -8.65
N GLY A 36 18.30 -4.65 -7.45
CA GLY A 36 19.05 -4.46 -6.22
C GLY A 36 20.02 -5.61 -5.93
N LEU A 37 19.57 -6.84 -6.14
CA LEU A 37 20.39 -8.04 -6.04
C LEU A 37 21.57 -7.97 -7.02
N ALA A 38 21.33 -7.67 -8.29
CA ALA A 38 22.39 -7.52 -9.29
C ALA A 38 23.39 -6.43 -8.91
N ILE A 39 22.91 -5.27 -8.43
CA ILE A 39 23.74 -4.16 -7.96
C ILE A 39 24.60 -4.58 -6.75
N GLY A 40 24.07 -5.37 -5.81
CA GLY A 40 24.77 -5.85 -4.63
C GLY A 40 25.99 -6.74 -4.94
N PHE A 41 26.00 -7.40 -6.11
CA PHE A 41 27.15 -8.21 -6.57
C PHE A 41 28.17 -7.42 -7.41
N VAL A 42 27.94 -6.14 -7.72
CA VAL A 42 28.90 -5.32 -8.48
C VAL A 42 30.07 -4.95 -7.58
N PRO A 43 31.31 -5.33 -7.94
CA PRO A 43 32.52 -4.98 -7.16
C PRO A 43 32.70 -3.46 -7.11
N GLY A 44 32.99 -2.93 -5.92
CA GLY A 44 33.32 -1.50 -5.75
C GLY A 44 32.09 -0.60 -5.45
N LEU A 45 30.87 -1.09 -5.54
CA LEU A 45 29.72 -0.36 -5.02
C LEU A 45 29.54 -0.68 -3.52
N PRO A 46 29.59 0.32 -2.64
CA PRO A 46 29.39 0.08 -1.22
C PRO A 46 27.93 -0.34 -0.98
N ALA A 47 27.71 -1.45 -0.29
CA ALA A 47 26.39 -1.80 0.22
C ALA A 47 25.94 -0.71 1.21
N LEU A 48 24.79 -0.13 0.97
CA LEU A 48 24.22 0.88 1.86
C LEU A 48 23.70 0.15 3.13
N GLN A 49 24.49 0.19 4.19
CA GLN A 49 24.06 -0.32 5.49
C GLN A 49 23.19 0.74 6.16
N ILE A 50 21.89 0.57 6.11
CA ILE A 50 20.93 1.44 6.79
C ILE A 50 20.60 0.79 8.13
N PRO A 51 20.78 1.50 9.26
CA PRO A 51 20.32 1.01 10.56
C PRO A 51 18.84 0.68 10.52
N PRO A 52 18.39 -0.41 11.16
CA PRO A 52 16.99 -0.84 11.17
C PRO A 52 16.04 0.26 11.68
N GLU A 53 16.48 1.02 12.67
CA GLU A 53 15.72 2.13 13.25
C GLU A 53 15.39 3.19 12.19
N VAL A 54 16.32 3.46 11.27
CA VAL A 54 16.10 4.39 10.15
C VAL A 54 15.05 3.84 9.20
N ILE A 55 15.05 2.53 8.92
CA ILE A 55 14.03 1.92 8.07
C ILE A 55 12.66 2.07 8.72
N PHE A 56 12.51 1.77 10.01
CA PHE A 56 11.25 1.92 10.73
C PHE A 56 10.78 3.37 10.79
N VAL A 57 11.67 4.30 11.14
CA VAL A 57 11.28 5.71 11.34
C VAL A 57 11.08 6.43 10.02
N VAL A 58 11.92 6.20 9.00
CA VAL A 58 11.87 6.99 7.75
C VAL A 58 10.83 6.43 6.77
N PHE A 59 10.71 5.12 6.65
CA PHE A 59 9.90 4.51 5.60
C PHE A 59 8.49 4.14 6.07
N LEU A 60 8.34 3.52 7.26
CA LEU A 60 7.04 3.01 7.68
C LEU A 60 5.98 4.09 7.88
N PRO A 61 6.24 5.20 8.61
CA PRO A 61 5.18 6.17 8.88
C PRO A 61 4.54 6.76 7.63
N PRO A 62 5.27 7.24 6.60
CA PRO A 62 4.64 7.75 5.39
C PRO A 62 3.94 6.66 4.57
N LEU A 63 4.50 5.45 4.45
CA LEU A 63 3.89 4.36 3.70
C LEU A 63 2.56 3.93 4.32
N LEU A 64 2.56 3.69 5.63
CA LEU A 64 1.37 3.29 6.37
C LEU A 64 0.31 4.39 6.44
N ASN A 65 0.73 5.65 6.62
CA ASN A 65 -0.18 6.78 6.61
C ASN A 65 -0.84 6.96 5.24
N TYR A 66 -0.09 6.82 4.15
CA TYR A 66 -0.63 6.87 2.80
C TYR A 66 -1.66 5.77 2.58
N ALA A 67 -1.28 4.52 2.84
CA ALA A 67 -2.17 3.38 2.66
C ALA A 67 -3.45 3.53 3.51
N ALA A 68 -3.33 3.89 4.79
CA ALA A 68 -4.47 4.10 5.68
C ALA A 68 -5.35 5.29 5.28
N PHE A 69 -4.75 6.41 4.85
CA PHE A 69 -5.46 7.62 4.47
C PHE A 69 -6.31 7.45 3.20
N PHE A 70 -5.80 6.69 2.23
CA PHE A 70 -6.48 6.45 0.95
C PHE A 70 -7.40 5.22 0.97
N SER A 71 -7.34 4.39 2.01
CA SER A 71 -8.27 3.28 2.19
C SER A 71 -9.69 3.78 2.48
N SER A 72 -10.69 3.07 1.98
CA SER A 72 -12.11 3.36 2.24
C SER A 72 -12.53 2.89 3.63
N PRO A 73 -12.79 3.78 4.61
CA PRO A 73 -13.22 3.36 5.94
C PRO A 73 -14.59 2.65 5.94
N ARG A 74 -15.43 2.95 4.95
CA ARG A 74 -16.73 2.30 4.77
C ARG A 74 -16.56 0.84 4.37
N GLU A 75 -15.70 0.56 3.40
CA GLU A 75 -15.42 -0.79 2.93
C GLU A 75 -14.65 -1.60 3.98
N LEU A 76 -13.63 -1.01 4.62
CA LEU A 76 -12.92 -1.65 5.72
C LEU A 76 -13.87 -2.02 6.88
N ARG A 77 -14.84 -1.15 7.21
CA ARG A 77 -15.85 -1.46 8.22
C ARG A 77 -16.81 -2.55 7.76
N ALA A 78 -17.20 -2.55 6.49
CA ALA A 78 -18.05 -3.60 5.92
C ALA A 78 -17.36 -4.98 5.96
N HIS A 79 -16.03 -5.01 5.80
CA HIS A 79 -15.22 -6.23 5.80
C HIS A 79 -14.35 -6.38 7.07
N PHE A 80 -14.69 -5.65 8.15
CA PHE A 80 -13.88 -5.64 9.39
C PHE A 80 -13.60 -7.04 9.95
N ARG A 81 -14.61 -7.91 9.97
CA ARG A 81 -14.44 -9.27 10.52
C ARG A 81 -13.42 -10.12 9.77
N PRO A 82 -13.53 -10.31 8.43
CA PRO A 82 -12.50 -11.03 7.69
C PRO A 82 -11.12 -10.36 7.83
N ILE A 83 -11.04 -9.03 7.76
CA ILE A 83 -9.78 -8.29 7.93
C ILE A 83 -9.15 -8.57 9.31
N ALA A 84 -9.91 -8.44 10.40
CA ALA A 84 -9.40 -8.69 11.74
C ALA A 84 -8.93 -10.14 11.94
N LEU A 85 -9.65 -11.11 11.35
CA LEU A 85 -9.26 -12.53 11.43
C LEU A 85 -7.98 -12.80 10.63
N LEU A 86 -7.77 -12.15 9.51
CA LEU A 86 -6.53 -12.27 8.74
C LEU A 86 -5.39 -11.54 9.42
N ALA A 87 -5.62 -10.32 9.88
CA ALA A 87 -4.60 -9.48 10.48
C ALA A 87 -4.10 -9.98 11.86
N ILE A 88 -4.92 -10.70 12.60
CA ILE A 88 -4.55 -11.26 13.90
C ILE A 88 -4.47 -12.77 13.82
N GLY A 89 -5.54 -13.42 13.39
CA GLY A 89 -5.63 -14.90 13.44
C GLY A 89 -4.65 -15.57 12.50
N LEU A 90 -4.60 -15.16 11.22
CA LEU A 90 -3.67 -15.72 10.25
C LEU A 90 -2.21 -15.38 10.59
N VAL A 91 -1.93 -14.18 11.13
CA VAL A 91 -0.58 -13.79 11.58
C VAL A 91 -0.10 -14.74 12.68
N LEU A 92 -0.89 -14.92 13.74
CA LEU A 92 -0.54 -15.82 14.84
C LEU A 92 -0.44 -17.28 14.37
N PHE A 93 -1.36 -17.72 13.52
CA PHE A 93 -1.32 -19.07 12.93
C PHE A 93 -0.04 -19.29 12.10
N THR A 94 0.32 -18.34 11.25
CA THR A 94 1.54 -18.40 10.42
C THR A 94 2.79 -18.38 11.31
N MET A 95 2.83 -17.52 12.33
CA MET A 95 3.92 -17.45 13.29
C MET A 95 4.13 -18.80 14.00
N VAL A 96 3.05 -19.42 14.47
CA VAL A 96 3.11 -20.75 15.12
C VAL A 96 3.54 -21.82 14.12
N ALA A 97 2.99 -21.84 12.92
CA ALA A 97 3.34 -22.82 11.89
C ALA A 97 4.82 -22.77 11.52
N ILE A 98 5.38 -21.57 11.32
CA ILE A 98 6.81 -21.38 11.06
C ILE A 98 7.64 -21.83 12.27
N ALA A 99 7.25 -21.41 13.48
CA ALA A 99 7.99 -21.81 14.69
C ALA A 99 8.06 -23.34 14.85
N PHE A 100 6.96 -24.06 14.59
CA PHE A 100 6.94 -25.52 14.60
C PHE A 100 7.88 -26.13 13.56
N VAL A 101 7.78 -25.71 12.31
CA VAL A 101 8.61 -26.25 11.22
C VAL A 101 10.09 -25.98 11.47
N VAL A 102 10.42 -24.76 11.86
CA VAL A 102 11.80 -24.33 12.08
C VAL A 102 12.41 -25.03 13.31
N HIS A 103 11.64 -25.17 14.38
CA HIS A 103 12.11 -25.90 15.57
C HIS A 103 12.36 -27.38 15.29
N TYR A 104 11.40 -28.09 14.69
CA TYR A 104 11.51 -29.54 14.53
C TYR A 104 12.32 -30.00 13.33
N LEU A 105 12.43 -29.19 12.26
CA LEU A 105 13.13 -29.58 11.04
C LEU A 105 14.48 -28.88 10.85
N ILE A 106 14.72 -27.75 11.53
CA ILE A 106 15.98 -26.98 11.43
C ILE A 106 16.72 -26.98 12.77
N ASP A 107 16.08 -27.47 13.85
CA ASP A 107 16.61 -27.56 15.23
C ASP A 107 16.93 -26.20 15.89
N ILE A 108 16.13 -25.16 15.55
CA ILE A 108 16.27 -23.83 16.14
C ILE A 108 15.47 -23.75 17.46
N PRO A 109 16.00 -23.10 18.52
CA PRO A 109 15.28 -22.92 19.79
C PRO A 109 13.91 -22.24 19.62
N TRP A 110 12.88 -22.69 20.37
CA TRP A 110 11.50 -22.20 20.25
C TRP A 110 11.39 -20.67 20.23
N ALA A 111 12.03 -19.97 21.16
CA ALA A 111 11.92 -18.52 21.24
C ALA A 111 12.44 -17.84 19.97
N VAL A 112 13.56 -18.33 19.43
CA VAL A 112 14.17 -17.83 18.18
C VAL A 112 13.30 -18.18 16.97
N ALA A 113 12.73 -19.40 16.94
CA ALA A 113 11.79 -19.82 15.90
C ALA A 113 10.52 -18.96 15.87
N PHE A 114 10.02 -18.53 17.02
CA PHE A 114 8.92 -17.56 17.12
C PHE A 114 9.31 -16.16 16.64
N VAL A 115 10.55 -15.73 16.83
CA VAL A 115 11.06 -14.47 16.25
C VAL A 115 10.97 -14.52 14.73
N LEU A 116 11.50 -15.59 14.11
CA LEU A 116 11.41 -15.75 12.66
C LEU A 116 9.95 -15.81 12.18
N GLY A 117 9.11 -16.55 12.90
CA GLY A 117 7.68 -16.63 12.62
C GLY A 117 6.98 -15.28 12.66
N ALA A 118 7.26 -14.44 13.66
CA ALA A 118 6.70 -13.10 13.80
C ALA A 118 7.18 -12.14 12.68
N ILE A 119 8.45 -12.25 12.28
CA ILE A 119 9.04 -11.48 11.18
C ILE A 119 8.35 -11.79 9.85
N LEU A 120 8.07 -13.09 9.60
CA LEU A 120 7.55 -13.56 8.31
C LEU A 120 6.02 -13.62 8.23
N ALA A 121 5.30 -13.47 9.34
CA ALA A 121 3.84 -13.55 9.33
C ALA A 121 3.16 -12.38 8.59
N PRO A 122 3.57 -11.10 8.74
CA PRO A 122 2.98 -9.98 8.01
C PRO A 122 3.13 -10.10 6.50
N THR A 123 2.15 -9.57 5.75
CA THR A 123 2.15 -9.58 4.28
C THR A 123 2.12 -8.17 3.72
N ASP A 124 2.81 -7.96 2.60
CA ASP A 124 2.89 -6.69 1.90
C ASP A 124 1.97 -6.71 0.67
N PRO A 125 1.01 -5.78 0.53
CA PRO A 125 0.04 -5.78 -0.55
C PRO A 125 0.55 -5.10 -1.82
N VAL A 126 1.67 -4.36 -1.76
CA VAL A 126 2.12 -3.46 -2.84
C VAL A 126 2.25 -4.18 -4.17
N ALA A 127 2.95 -5.32 -4.20
CA ALA A 127 3.14 -6.09 -5.43
C ALA A 127 1.82 -6.72 -5.91
N ALA A 128 0.95 -7.20 -5.01
CA ALA A 128 -0.36 -7.74 -5.35
C ALA A 128 -1.29 -6.66 -5.93
N GLN A 129 -1.37 -5.51 -5.28
CA GLN A 129 -2.22 -4.40 -5.71
C GLN A 129 -1.82 -3.84 -7.07
N ALA A 130 -0.52 -3.78 -7.38
CA ALA A 130 -0.05 -3.39 -8.70
C ALA A 130 -0.61 -4.28 -9.82
N VAL A 131 -0.74 -5.59 -9.56
CA VAL A 131 -1.33 -6.56 -10.50
C VAL A 131 -2.86 -6.47 -10.50
N PHE A 132 -3.50 -6.33 -9.33
CA PHE A 132 -4.96 -6.25 -9.20
C PHE A 132 -5.55 -5.06 -9.94
N ARG A 133 -4.97 -3.86 -9.76
CA ARG A 133 -5.39 -2.64 -10.47
C ARG A 133 -5.29 -2.77 -11.98
N ARG A 134 -4.29 -3.52 -12.47
CA ARG A 134 -4.08 -3.71 -13.91
C ARG A 134 -5.07 -4.71 -14.52
N LEU A 135 -5.48 -5.73 -13.78
CA LEU A 135 -6.29 -6.85 -14.29
C LEU A 135 -7.76 -6.80 -13.86
N GLY A 136 -8.19 -5.71 -13.18
CA GLY A 136 -9.58 -5.51 -12.80
C GLY A 136 -10.09 -6.58 -11.82
N VAL A 137 -9.31 -6.92 -10.78
CA VAL A 137 -9.75 -7.84 -9.72
C VAL A 137 -10.87 -7.18 -8.92
N PRO A 138 -11.92 -7.93 -8.49
CA PRO A 138 -13.02 -7.38 -7.70
C PRO A 138 -12.54 -6.52 -6.53
N SER A 139 -13.13 -5.33 -6.36
CA SER A 139 -12.76 -4.33 -5.36
C SER A 139 -12.72 -4.91 -3.94
N ARG A 140 -13.66 -5.81 -3.62
CA ARG A 140 -13.73 -6.53 -2.36
C ARG A 140 -12.44 -7.30 -2.02
N VAL A 141 -11.83 -7.99 -2.98
CA VAL A 141 -10.60 -8.76 -2.75
C VAL A 141 -9.44 -7.80 -2.46
N GLY A 142 -9.35 -6.73 -3.24
CA GLY A 142 -8.36 -5.67 -3.02
C GLY A 142 -8.46 -5.05 -1.63
N THR A 143 -9.68 -4.65 -1.22
CA THR A 143 -9.96 -4.07 0.11
C THR A 143 -9.62 -5.02 1.26
N ILE A 144 -9.93 -6.32 1.14
CA ILE A 144 -9.62 -7.29 2.20
C ILE A 144 -8.11 -7.46 2.35
N ILE A 145 -7.36 -7.56 1.25
CA ILE A 145 -5.90 -7.72 1.27
C ILE A 145 -5.22 -6.44 1.77
N GLU A 146 -5.71 -5.27 1.37
CA GLU A 146 -5.22 -3.98 1.86
C GLU A 146 -5.46 -3.83 3.36
N GLY A 147 -6.67 -4.13 3.81
CA GLY A 147 -7.02 -4.09 5.24
C GLY A 147 -6.28 -5.12 6.08
N GLU A 148 -6.04 -6.35 5.52
CA GLU A 148 -5.18 -7.35 6.14
C GLU A 148 -3.81 -6.76 6.40
N SER A 149 -3.16 -6.22 5.38
CA SER A 149 -1.80 -5.70 5.45
C SER A 149 -1.66 -4.50 6.38
N LEU A 150 -2.60 -3.55 6.35
CA LEU A 150 -2.58 -2.40 7.25
C LEU A 150 -2.55 -2.78 8.74
N ALA A 151 -3.22 -3.87 9.12
CA ALA A 151 -3.33 -4.28 10.51
C ALA A 151 -2.33 -5.39 10.89
N ASN A 152 -1.93 -6.25 9.95
CA ASN A 152 -1.02 -7.36 10.23
C ASN A 152 0.42 -6.91 10.52
N ASP A 153 0.88 -5.78 9.91
CA ASP A 153 2.18 -5.20 10.21
C ASP A 153 2.30 -4.83 11.69
N GLY A 154 1.26 -4.16 12.22
CA GLY A 154 1.20 -3.86 13.65
C GLY A 154 1.13 -5.11 14.52
N THR A 155 0.33 -6.10 14.15
CA THR A 155 0.21 -7.38 14.88
C THR A 155 1.55 -8.12 14.88
N GLY A 156 2.20 -8.22 13.71
CA GLY A 156 3.48 -8.90 13.56
C GLY A 156 4.61 -8.24 14.36
N LEU A 157 4.69 -6.91 14.34
CA LEU A 157 5.72 -6.19 15.09
C LEU A 157 5.50 -6.26 16.61
N VAL A 158 4.27 -6.26 17.10
CA VAL A 158 3.99 -6.50 18.53
C VAL A 158 4.38 -7.93 18.91
N ALA A 159 4.00 -8.93 18.10
CA ALA A 159 4.41 -10.33 18.33
C ALA A 159 5.93 -10.51 18.25
N TYR A 160 6.60 -9.83 17.32
CA TYR A 160 8.06 -9.79 17.21
C TYR A 160 8.73 -9.26 18.48
N ARG A 161 8.27 -8.14 19.04
CA ARG A 161 8.81 -7.59 20.30
C ARG A 161 8.69 -8.57 21.45
N ILE A 162 7.53 -9.22 21.58
CA ILE A 162 7.28 -10.23 22.62
C ILE A 162 8.22 -11.43 22.43
N ALA A 163 8.40 -11.90 21.19
CA ALA A 163 9.28 -13.03 20.89
C ALA A 163 10.77 -12.69 21.15
N VAL A 164 11.22 -11.50 20.76
CA VAL A 164 12.59 -11.03 21.05
C VAL A 164 12.80 -10.89 22.56
N ALA A 165 11.83 -10.32 23.29
CA ALA A 165 11.91 -10.20 24.74
C ALA A 165 12.06 -11.59 25.41
N ALA A 166 11.32 -12.61 24.91
CA ALA A 166 11.45 -13.98 25.40
C ALA A 166 12.85 -14.59 25.15
N VAL A 167 13.50 -14.27 24.03
CA VAL A 167 14.88 -14.69 23.78
C VAL A 167 15.87 -13.97 24.71
N VAL A 168 15.69 -12.66 24.91
CA VAL A 168 16.61 -11.83 25.72
C VAL A 168 16.51 -12.16 27.20
N THR A 169 15.30 -12.38 27.71
CA THR A 169 15.05 -12.65 29.14
C THR A 169 15.12 -14.13 29.51
N GLY A 170 15.01 -15.03 28.53
CA GLY A 170 14.91 -16.48 28.75
C GLY A 170 13.58 -16.92 29.41
N ALA A 171 12.60 -16.01 29.57
CA ALA A 171 11.32 -16.25 30.19
C ALA A 171 10.17 -15.89 29.26
N PHE A 172 9.08 -16.68 29.30
CA PHE A 172 7.87 -16.42 28.53
C PHE A 172 6.64 -16.74 29.38
N SER A 173 5.72 -15.80 29.45
CA SER A 173 4.40 -15.95 30.05
C SER A 173 3.32 -15.59 29.04
N ILE A 174 2.42 -16.52 28.75
CA ILE A 174 1.34 -16.30 27.77
C ILE A 174 0.36 -15.20 28.23
N TRP A 175 0.18 -15.06 29.57
CA TRP A 175 -0.70 -14.03 30.11
C TRP A 175 -0.09 -12.63 29.99
N GLU A 176 1.20 -12.50 30.32
CA GLU A 176 1.93 -11.23 30.13
C GLU A 176 2.01 -10.87 28.66
N ALA A 177 2.36 -11.82 27.78
CA ALA A 177 2.37 -11.62 26.34
C ALA A 177 1.01 -11.18 25.79
N GLY A 178 -0.09 -11.78 26.27
CA GLY A 178 -1.45 -11.40 25.88
C GLY A 178 -1.82 -10.00 26.36
N LEU A 179 -1.45 -9.64 27.60
CA LEU A 179 -1.68 -8.31 28.15
C LEU A 179 -0.85 -7.25 27.40
N ASP A 180 0.43 -7.51 27.17
CA ASP A 180 1.32 -6.63 26.42
C ASP A 180 0.82 -6.42 24.98
N PHE A 181 0.35 -7.49 24.33
CA PHE A 181 -0.25 -7.40 23.00
C PHE A 181 -1.47 -6.45 22.98
N LEU A 182 -2.34 -6.56 23.99
CA LEU A 182 -3.52 -5.69 24.10
C LEU A 182 -3.15 -4.25 24.47
N LEU A 183 -2.22 -4.05 25.39
CA LEU A 183 -1.81 -2.71 25.81
C LEU A 183 -1.02 -1.98 24.73
N VAL A 184 -0.04 -2.64 24.13
CA VAL A 184 0.82 -2.04 23.09
C VAL A 184 0.02 -1.85 21.81
N GLY A 185 -0.73 -2.85 21.36
CA GLY A 185 -1.53 -2.77 20.14
C GLY A 185 -2.75 -1.87 20.32
N GLY A 186 -3.55 -2.10 21.35
CA GLY A 186 -4.74 -1.29 21.65
C GLY A 186 -4.41 0.16 22.01
N GLY A 187 -3.31 0.37 22.74
CA GLY A 187 -2.77 1.70 23.06
C GLY A 187 -2.39 2.49 21.80
N GLY A 188 -1.71 1.82 20.86
CA GLY A 188 -1.38 2.44 19.57
C GLY A 188 -2.62 2.84 18.77
N LEU A 189 -3.60 1.94 18.62
CA LEU A 189 -4.87 2.24 17.93
C LEU A 189 -5.61 3.43 18.58
N LEU A 190 -5.72 3.43 19.89
CA LEU A 190 -6.41 4.50 20.63
C LEU A 190 -5.67 5.83 20.48
N LEU A 191 -4.35 5.85 20.62
CA LEU A 191 -3.53 7.03 20.47
C LEU A 191 -3.69 7.65 19.09
N GLY A 192 -3.64 6.86 18.01
CA GLY A 192 -3.78 7.37 16.65
C GLY A 192 -5.15 8.02 16.42
N VAL A 193 -6.24 7.44 16.94
CA VAL A 193 -7.58 8.05 16.88
C VAL A 193 -7.62 9.36 17.66
N ILE A 194 -7.07 9.40 18.88
CA ILE A 194 -7.03 10.61 19.72
C ILE A 194 -6.25 11.73 19.02
N LEU A 195 -5.06 11.43 18.48
CA LEU A 195 -4.25 12.40 17.76
C LEU A 195 -4.93 12.86 16.46
N GLY A 196 -5.57 11.95 15.73
CA GLY A 196 -6.36 12.29 14.55
C GLY A 196 -7.48 13.27 14.86
N TRP A 197 -8.17 13.08 15.98
CA TRP A 197 -9.20 13.98 16.47
C TRP A 197 -8.62 15.32 16.95
N ALA A 198 -7.57 15.28 17.75
CA ALA A 198 -6.97 16.48 18.37
C ALA A 198 -6.35 17.43 17.33
N VAL A 199 -5.77 16.90 16.27
CA VAL A 199 -5.11 17.67 15.21
C VAL A 199 -6.10 18.21 14.16
N LEU A 200 -7.34 17.70 14.11
CA LEU A 200 -8.35 18.09 13.12
C LEU A 200 -8.60 19.62 13.05
N PRO A 201 -8.73 20.36 14.16
CA PRO A 201 -8.91 21.82 14.13
C PRO A 201 -7.74 22.58 13.50
N LEU A 202 -6.53 22.04 13.58
CA LEU A 202 -5.35 22.61 12.93
C LEU A 202 -5.47 22.49 11.41
N TRP A 203 -5.89 21.34 10.91
CA TRP A 203 -6.05 21.08 9.48
C TRP A 203 -7.03 22.03 8.81
N VAL A 204 -8.17 22.29 9.43
CA VAL A 204 -9.20 23.20 8.92
C VAL A 204 -8.71 24.64 8.80
N ARG A 205 -7.69 25.03 9.57
CA ARG A 205 -7.13 26.39 9.56
C ARG A 205 -6.04 26.60 8.52
N VAL A 206 -5.42 25.52 8.03
CA VAL A 206 -4.33 25.59 7.04
C VAL A 206 -4.93 25.81 5.65
N ARG A 207 -4.68 26.99 5.07
CA ARG A 207 -5.16 27.35 3.74
C ARG A 207 -4.11 27.21 2.63
N ASP A 208 -2.84 27.24 2.98
CA ASP A 208 -1.75 27.05 2.02
C ASP A 208 -1.53 25.56 1.76
N SER A 209 -1.57 25.17 0.46
CA SER A 209 -1.44 23.78 0.04
C SER A 209 -0.06 23.19 0.34
N SER A 210 1.01 23.99 0.26
CA SER A 210 2.37 23.49 0.51
C SER A 210 2.58 23.21 1.98
N ILE A 211 2.06 24.10 2.85
CA ILE A 211 2.05 23.91 4.30
C ILE A 211 1.19 22.70 4.66
N PHE A 212 0.03 22.54 4.01
CA PHE A 212 -0.86 21.39 4.21
C PHE A 212 -0.12 20.07 3.90
N ILE A 213 0.55 19.97 2.76
CA ILE A 213 1.30 18.78 2.36
C ILE A 213 2.45 18.50 3.34
N ALA A 214 3.24 19.53 3.68
CA ALA A 214 4.35 19.38 4.63
C ALA A 214 3.87 18.89 6.01
N LEU A 215 2.79 19.46 6.53
CA LEU A 215 2.18 19.01 7.78
C LEU A 215 1.64 17.57 7.66
N SER A 216 1.08 17.19 6.50
CA SER A 216 0.58 15.82 6.30
C SER A 216 1.68 14.78 6.42
N LEU A 217 2.88 15.10 5.96
CA LEU A 217 4.05 14.25 6.11
C LEU A 217 4.58 14.27 7.55
N LEU A 218 4.78 15.46 8.12
CA LEU A 218 5.34 15.60 9.47
C LEU A 218 4.46 14.95 10.55
N THR A 219 3.14 15.04 10.44
CA THR A 219 2.24 14.44 11.41
C THR A 219 2.31 12.91 11.42
N ALA A 220 2.58 12.26 10.29
CA ALA A 220 2.80 10.81 10.26
C ALA A 220 4.03 10.42 11.11
N TYR A 221 5.12 11.16 10.97
CA TYR A 221 6.32 10.95 11.80
C TYR A 221 6.09 11.25 13.27
N VAL A 222 5.44 12.37 13.58
CA VAL A 222 5.15 12.76 14.97
C VAL A 222 4.29 11.71 15.68
N VAL A 223 3.26 11.19 15.00
CA VAL A 223 2.39 10.14 15.55
C VAL A 223 3.21 8.87 15.83
N TYR A 224 4.07 8.47 14.89
CA TYR A 224 4.91 7.29 15.05
C TYR A 224 5.87 7.43 16.23
N VAL A 225 6.68 8.50 16.24
CA VAL A 225 7.68 8.75 17.28
C VAL A 225 7.05 8.92 18.65
N LEU A 226 5.93 9.62 18.75
CA LEU A 226 5.21 9.79 20.01
C LEU A 226 4.69 8.45 20.56
N ALA A 227 4.17 7.59 19.69
CA ALA A 227 3.69 6.27 20.07
C ALA A 227 4.85 5.36 20.51
N GLU A 228 5.89 5.26 19.67
CA GLU A 228 6.97 4.30 19.79
C GLU A 228 7.97 4.67 20.88
N GLU A 229 8.46 5.92 20.87
CA GLU A 229 9.57 6.37 21.73
C GLU A 229 9.11 6.99 23.05
N VAL A 230 7.92 7.61 23.08
CA VAL A 230 7.46 8.33 24.28
C VAL A 230 6.47 7.49 25.10
N LEU A 231 5.49 6.86 24.42
CA LEU A 231 4.43 6.12 25.12
C LEU A 231 4.65 4.60 25.08
N HIS A 232 5.66 4.12 24.35
CA HIS A 232 6.02 2.71 24.22
C HIS A 232 4.86 1.81 23.77
N VAL A 233 3.94 2.37 22.94
CA VAL A 233 2.86 1.66 22.27
C VAL A 233 3.17 1.49 20.78
N SER A 234 2.39 0.69 20.04
CA SER A 234 2.66 0.44 18.62
C SER A 234 2.55 1.70 17.76
N GLY A 235 3.69 2.21 17.29
CA GLY A 235 3.78 3.32 16.34
C GLY A 235 3.08 3.02 15.00
N VAL A 236 3.19 1.77 14.53
CA VAL A 236 2.54 1.29 13.30
C VAL A 236 1.02 1.41 13.42
N LEU A 237 0.42 0.83 14.46
CA LEU A 237 -1.04 0.89 14.67
C LEU A 237 -1.53 2.31 14.96
N ALA A 238 -0.70 3.15 15.60
CA ALA A 238 -1.01 4.56 15.82
C ALA A 238 -1.08 5.33 14.49
N VAL A 239 -0.11 5.16 13.60
CA VAL A 239 -0.12 5.81 12.27
C VAL A 239 -1.28 5.31 11.41
N VAL A 240 -1.55 4.01 11.41
CA VAL A 240 -2.68 3.42 10.66
C VAL A 240 -4.01 3.98 11.15
N SER A 241 -4.28 3.95 12.44
CA SER A 241 -5.54 4.48 12.99
C SER A 241 -5.68 6.00 12.83
N TYR A 242 -4.58 6.75 12.92
CA TYR A 242 -4.52 8.17 12.61
C TYR A 242 -4.86 8.44 11.13
N GLY A 243 -4.22 7.71 10.21
CA GLY A 243 -4.45 7.83 8.76
C GLY A 243 -5.90 7.52 8.38
N LEU A 244 -6.46 6.41 8.89
CA LEU A 244 -7.86 6.02 8.69
C LEU A 244 -8.84 7.07 9.21
N TYR A 245 -8.62 7.58 10.43
CA TYR A 245 -9.48 8.61 11.01
C TYR A 245 -9.45 9.89 10.18
N ARG A 246 -8.28 10.29 9.73
CA ARG A 246 -8.08 11.47 8.91
C ARG A 246 -8.69 11.30 7.52
N GLY A 247 -8.46 10.17 6.84
CA GLY A 247 -9.03 9.85 5.53
C GLY A 247 -10.57 9.86 5.56
N TRP A 248 -11.18 9.41 6.65
CA TRP A 248 -12.64 9.49 6.84
C TRP A 248 -13.17 10.94 6.87
N ARG A 249 -12.37 11.90 7.35
CA ARG A 249 -12.74 13.32 7.45
C ARG A 249 -12.32 14.14 6.23
N ASP A 250 -11.51 13.56 5.36
CA ASP A 250 -10.81 14.22 4.24
C ASP A 250 -11.67 15.13 3.35
N PRO A 251 -12.87 14.75 2.88
CA PRO A 251 -13.63 15.60 1.97
C PRO A 251 -13.94 17.01 2.50
N ARG A 252 -13.81 17.20 3.81
CA ARG A 252 -14.12 18.46 4.52
C ARG A 252 -12.88 19.23 4.99
N ILE A 253 -11.69 18.66 4.82
CA ILE A 253 -10.43 19.20 5.38
C ILE A 253 -9.65 20.02 4.34
N PHE A 254 -9.72 19.66 3.06
CA PHE A 254 -8.96 20.34 2.03
C PHE A 254 -9.47 21.76 1.78
N PRO A 255 -8.56 22.75 1.72
CA PRO A 255 -8.93 24.16 1.49
C PRO A 255 -9.55 24.37 0.09
N ASP A 256 -9.06 23.65 -0.92
CA ASP A 256 -9.53 23.73 -2.29
C ASP A 256 -9.24 22.45 -3.10
N ALA A 257 -9.81 22.35 -4.30
CA ALA A 257 -9.62 21.21 -5.19
C ALA A 257 -8.16 21.07 -5.65
N SER A 258 -7.45 22.18 -5.86
CA SER A 258 -6.06 22.15 -6.31
C SER A 258 -5.11 21.66 -5.23
N ALA A 259 -5.41 21.95 -3.95
CA ALA A 259 -4.69 21.40 -2.81
C ALA A 259 -4.85 19.88 -2.72
N ARG A 260 -6.07 19.37 -2.98
CA ARG A 260 -6.35 17.94 -2.99
C ARG A 260 -5.55 17.22 -4.07
N ILE A 261 -5.59 17.72 -5.31
CA ILE A 261 -4.86 17.11 -6.45
C ILE A 261 -3.36 17.12 -6.16
N ARG A 262 -2.80 18.24 -5.70
CA ARG A 262 -1.37 18.34 -5.36
C ARG A 262 -0.97 17.39 -4.24
N ASN A 263 -1.80 17.25 -3.20
CA ASN A 263 -1.54 16.33 -2.09
C ASN A 263 -1.52 14.88 -2.58
N ILE A 264 -2.49 14.46 -3.39
CA ILE A 264 -2.53 13.11 -3.97
C ILE A 264 -1.26 12.85 -4.79
N SER A 265 -0.92 13.76 -5.72
CA SER A 265 0.27 13.62 -6.57
C SER A 265 1.56 13.56 -5.77
N PHE A 266 1.70 14.40 -4.75
CA PHE A 266 2.87 14.39 -3.86
C PHE A 266 3.04 13.03 -3.17
N TRP A 267 1.95 12.52 -2.56
CA TRP A 267 1.98 11.25 -1.85
C TRP A 267 2.27 10.07 -2.79
N GLN A 268 1.71 10.05 -4.00
CA GLN A 268 1.99 9.01 -4.99
C GLN A 268 3.47 8.96 -5.37
N VAL A 269 4.10 10.13 -5.61
CA VAL A 269 5.52 10.20 -5.95
C VAL A 269 6.39 9.81 -4.74
N LEU A 270 6.07 10.31 -3.54
CA LEU A 270 6.84 10.00 -2.33
C LEU A 270 6.80 8.50 -2.02
N VAL A 271 5.61 7.90 -2.02
CA VAL A 271 5.44 6.47 -1.75
C VAL A 271 6.19 5.63 -2.79
N PHE A 272 6.05 5.96 -4.08
CA PHE A 272 6.79 5.28 -5.14
C PHE A 272 8.31 5.32 -4.92
N LEU A 273 8.87 6.47 -4.51
CA LEU A 273 10.31 6.61 -4.23
C LEU A 273 10.72 5.79 -3.01
N LEU A 274 9.95 5.85 -1.92
CA LEU A 274 10.23 5.09 -0.69
C LEU A 274 10.15 3.59 -0.93
N GLU A 275 9.09 3.10 -1.58
CA GLU A 275 8.95 1.68 -1.93
C GLU A 275 10.07 1.22 -2.86
N SER A 276 10.36 1.99 -3.91
CA SER A 276 11.41 1.64 -4.86
C SER A 276 12.77 1.53 -4.18
N MET A 277 13.08 2.46 -3.28
CA MET A 277 14.32 2.43 -2.51
C MET A 277 14.36 1.20 -1.59
N LEU A 278 13.27 0.88 -0.88
CA LEU A 278 13.19 -0.29 -0.02
C LEU A 278 13.43 -1.58 -0.79
N PHE A 279 12.78 -1.77 -1.94
CA PHE A 279 12.93 -3.00 -2.73
C PHE A 279 14.35 -3.16 -3.28
N VAL A 280 15.01 -2.08 -3.71
CA VAL A 280 16.43 -2.14 -4.12
C VAL A 280 17.33 -2.45 -2.93
N LEU A 281 17.08 -1.84 -1.76
CA LEU A 281 17.84 -2.13 -0.53
C LEU A 281 17.68 -3.59 -0.09
N ILE A 282 16.45 -4.14 -0.18
CA ILE A 282 16.20 -5.58 0.05
C ILE A 282 17.14 -6.41 -0.81
N GLY A 283 17.18 -6.14 -2.12
CA GLY A 283 18.05 -6.90 -3.04
C GLY A 283 19.53 -6.83 -2.69
N GLN A 284 20.04 -5.67 -2.27
CA GLN A 284 21.46 -5.47 -1.94
C GLN A 284 21.94 -6.21 -0.69
N GLN A 285 21.04 -6.55 0.25
CA GLN A 285 21.42 -7.15 1.53
C GLN A 285 21.94 -8.59 1.39
N LEU A 286 21.60 -9.33 0.32
CA LEU A 286 21.93 -10.75 0.22
C LEU A 286 23.42 -11.03 0.35
N ARG A 287 24.28 -10.22 -0.26
CA ARG A 287 25.72 -10.44 -0.21
C ARG A 287 26.26 -10.41 1.22
N SER A 288 25.89 -9.39 1.99
CA SER A 288 26.33 -9.26 3.39
C SER A 288 25.79 -10.36 4.28
N ILE A 289 24.59 -10.86 3.98
CA ILE A 289 23.96 -11.97 4.71
C ILE A 289 24.71 -13.28 4.44
N LEU A 290 25.09 -13.56 3.19
CA LEU A 290 25.82 -14.78 2.82
C LEU A 290 27.21 -14.85 3.44
N ASP A 291 27.88 -13.71 3.62
CA ASP A 291 29.20 -13.65 4.24
C ASP A 291 29.17 -14.13 5.72
N GLY A 292 28.04 -14.07 6.42
CA GLY A 292 27.85 -14.53 7.80
C GLY A 292 27.51 -16.02 7.96
N LEU A 293 27.24 -16.75 6.87
CA LEU A 293 26.68 -18.11 6.90
C LEU A 293 27.70 -19.22 6.59
N GLY A 294 28.99 -18.97 6.84
CA GLY A 294 30.06 -19.91 6.48
C GLY A 294 30.00 -21.30 7.14
N GLU A 295 29.17 -21.50 8.16
CA GLU A 295 28.98 -22.78 8.85
C GLU A 295 27.98 -23.72 8.15
N TYR A 296 27.11 -23.18 7.29
CA TYR A 296 26.06 -23.95 6.59
C TYR A 296 26.46 -24.28 5.16
N SER A 297 26.11 -25.48 4.72
CA SER A 297 26.26 -25.84 3.30
C SER A 297 25.18 -25.14 2.45
N ALA A 298 25.49 -24.84 1.19
CA ALA A 298 24.55 -24.21 0.28
C ALA A 298 23.27 -25.04 0.10
N TRP A 299 23.35 -26.37 0.20
CA TRP A 299 22.20 -27.27 0.09
C TRP A 299 21.28 -27.18 1.33
N GLU A 300 21.84 -27.13 2.52
CA GLU A 300 21.06 -26.94 3.75
C GLU A 300 20.32 -25.61 3.73
N LEU A 301 21.01 -24.53 3.37
CA LEU A 301 20.41 -23.20 3.23
C LEU A 301 19.26 -23.19 2.22
N LEU A 302 19.43 -23.86 1.07
CA LEU A 302 18.36 -23.97 0.06
C LEU A 302 17.17 -24.78 0.59
N LEU A 303 17.42 -25.89 1.28
CA LEU A 303 16.38 -26.72 1.89
C LEU A 303 15.61 -25.95 2.95
N TYR A 304 16.29 -25.23 3.85
CA TYR A 304 15.67 -24.42 4.90
C TYR A 304 14.81 -23.29 4.31
N ALA A 305 15.34 -22.60 3.30
CA ALA A 305 14.57 -21.57 2.60
C ALA A 305 13.31 -22.15 1.91
N ALA A 306 13.44 -23.32 1.28
CA ALA A 306 12.31 -24.00 0.65
C ALA A 306 11.25 -24.46 1.67
N LEU A 307 11.67 -24.98 2.84
CA LEU A 307 10.79 -25.37 3.92
C LEU A 307 10.02 -24.18 4.48
N VAL A 308 10.69 -23.08 4.77
CA VAL A 308 10.07 -21.85 5.26
C VAL A 308 9.09 -21.29 4.24
N TYR A 309 9.49 -21.21 2.97
CA TYR A 309 8.60 -20.75 1.89
C TYR A 309 7.37 -21.66 1.74
N ALA A 310 7.55 -22.97 1.72
CA ALA A 310 6.45 -23.93 1.65
C ALA A 310 5.49 -23.77 2.83
N THR A 311 6.04 -23.58 4.05
CA THR A 311 5.23 -23.36 5.26
C THR A 311 4.40 -22.07 5.15
N LEU A 312 4.97 -20.98 4.65
CA LEU A 312 4.25 -19.73 4.43
C LEU A 312 3.05 -19.89 3.49
N ILE A 313 3.26 -20.60 2.38
CA ILE A 313 2.20 -20.87 1.41
C ILE A 313 1.15 -21.79 2.02
N MET A 314 1.58 -22.92 2.60
CA MET A 314 0.67 -23.89 3.19
C MET A 314 -0.16 -23.31 4.35
N ALA A 315 0.43 -22.47 5.21
CA ALA A 315 -0.30 -21.80 6.28
C ALA A 315 -1.46 -20.97 5.74
N ARG A 316 -1.25 -20.20 4.67
CA ARG A 316 -2.34 -19.42 4.03
C ARG A 316 -3.39 -20.33 3.39
N PHE A 317 -3.00 -21.38 2.66
CA PHE A 317 -3.95 -22.33 2.09
C PHE A 317 -4.77 -23.03 3.16
N VAL A 318 -4.14 -23.52 4.23
CA VAL A 318 -4.84 -24.13 5.37
C VAL A 318 -5.83 -23.15 5.99
N TRP A 319 -5.43 -21.89 6.19
CA TRP A 319 -6.31 -20.86 6.74
C TRP A 319 -7.53 -20.60 5.86
N PHE A 320 -7.36 -20.40 4.56
CA PHE A 320 -8.45 -20.03 3.68
C PHE A 320 -9.39 -21.19 3.31
N PHE A 321 -8.89 -22.44 3.29
CA PHE A 321 -9.66 -23.60 2.83
C PHE A 321 -10.05 -24.57 3.95
N ILE A 322 -9.20 -24.80 4.94
CA ILE A 322 -9.41 -25.81 5.95
C ILE A 322 -10.03 -25.22 7.23
N VAL A 323 -9.50 -24.11 7.74
CA VAL A 323 -9.98 -23.51 8.99
C VAL A 323 -11.47 -23.19 8.98
N PRO A 324 -12.05 -22.60 7.91
CA PRO A 324 -13.50 -22.36 7.87
C PRO A 324 -14.35 -23.65 7.85
N SER A 325 -13.79 -24.74 7.35
CA SER A 325 -14.50 -26.02 7.22
C SER A 325 -14.54 -26.85 8.52
N LEU A 326 -13.58 -26.61 9.43
CA LEU A 326 -13.42 -27.39 10.66
C LEU A 326 -14.26 -26.90 11.84
N ASN A 327 -14.80 -25.69 11.81
CA ASN A 327 -15.42 -25.13 13.01
C ASN A 327 -16.76 -24.43 12.74
N PRO A 328 -17.92 -25.07 13.10
CA PRO A 328 -19.24 -24.44 12.99
C PRO A 328 -19.42 -23.17 13.84
N VAL A 329 -18.57 -22.95 14.87
CA VAL A 329 -18.53 -21.73 15.65
C VAL A 329 -17.85 -20.61 14.86
N PHE A 330 -16.76 -20.92 14.15
CA PHE A 330 -16.11 -20.03 13.20
C PHE A 330 -17.06 -19.65 12.07
N ASP A 331 -17.85 -20.61 11.60
CA ASP A 331 -18.87 -20.40 10.58
C ASP A 331 -20.00 -19.47 11.08
N ARG A 332 -20.38 -19.53 12.36
CA ARG A 332 -21.32 -18.59 12.97
C ARG A 332 -20.75 -17.16 13.14
N LEU A 333 -19.47 -17.03 13.49
CA LEU A 333 -18.76 -15.74 13.57
C LEU A 333 -18.51 -15.14 12.19
N LEU A 334 -18.26 -15.99 11.18
CA LEU A 334 -17.95 -15.63 9.79
C LEU A 334 -19.18 -15.61 8.89
N ARG A 335 -20.32 -16.15 9.35
CA ARG A 335 -21.51 -16.56 8.58
C ARG A 335 -22.13 -15.51 7.67
N ASN A 336 -21.74 -14.25 7.68
CA ASN A 336 -22.43 -13.28 6.86
C ASN A 336 -21.74 -12.87 5.55
N ARG A 337 -20.44 -13.15 5.31
CA ARG A 337 -19.82 -12.77 4.02
C ARG A 337 -18.58 -13.58 3.62
N TYR A 338 -17.88 -14.22 4.54
CA TYR A 338 -16.64 -14.94 4.21
C TYR A 338 -16.90 -16.29 3.52
N VAL A 339 -17.99 -16.95 3.91
CA VAL A 339 -18.44 -18.24 3.31
C VAL A 339 -19.00 -18.06 1.90
N GLN A 340 -19.40 -16.85 1.51
CA GLN A 340 -19.88 -16.55 0.14
C GLN A 340 -18.76 -16.19 -0.85
N SER A 341 -17.47 -16.13 -0.42
CA SER A 341 -16.40 -15.93 -1.37
C SER A 341 -16.26 -17.18 -2.24
N GLN A 342 -16.20 -16.97 -3.54
CA GLN A 342 -15.99 -18.05 -4.52
C GLN A 342 -14.63 -18.69 -4.24
N TRP A 343 -14.45 -19.98 -4.54
CA TRP A 343 -13.19 -20.68 -4.32
C TRP A 343 -12.02 -20.00 -5.06
N GLN A 344 -12.32 -19.33 -6.18
CA GLN A 344 -11.36 -18.56 -6.96
C GLN A 344 -10.80 -17.37 -6.16
N GLU A 345 -11.65 -16.64 -5.45
CA GLU A 345 -11.23 -15.53 -4.59
C GLU A 345 -10.35 -16.03 -3.42
N ARG A 346 -10.73 -17.17 -2.81
CA ARG A 346 -9.93 -17.78 -1.75
C ARG A 346 -8.55 -18.20 -2.25
N LEU A 347 -8.51 -18.80 -3.45
CA LEU A 347 -7.26 -19.18 -4.09
C LEU A 347 -6.38 -17.94 -4.35
N LEU A 348 -6.97 -16.89 -4.90
CA LEU A 348 -6.28 -15.64 -5.15
C LEU A 348 -5.74 -15.01 -3.87
N MET A 349 -6.58 -14.88 -2.83
CA MET A 349 -6.16 -14.36 -1.52
C MET A 349 -5.08 -15.22 -0.86
N SER A 350 -5.15 -16.54 -0.99
CA SER A 350 -4.10 -17.43 -0.49
C SER A 350 -2.77 -17.21 -1.19
N TRP A 351 -2.79 -16.99 -2.50
CA TRP A 351 -1.59 -16.82 -3.31
C TRP A 351 -0.99 -15.42 -3.22
N SER A 352 -1.76 -14.39 -2.89
CA SER A 352 -1.31 -12.98 -2.86
C SER A 352 -0.56 -12.56 -1.58
N GLY A 353 -0.19 -13.50 -0.72
CA GLY A 353 0.51 -13.22 0.54
C GLY A 353 2.01 -12.96 0.38
N MET A 354 2.40 -11.96 -0.39
CA MET A 354 3.80 -11.58 -0.56
C MET A 354 4.36 -10.91 0.70
N ARG A 355 5.68 -11.03 0.93
CA ARG A 355 6.40 -10.39 2.03
C ARG A 355 7.21 -9.21 1.50
N GLY A 356 7.42 -8.20 2.34
CA GLY A 356 8.04 -6.96 1.89
C GLY A 356 8.96 -6.31 2.92
N ALA A 357 8.95 -5.00 2.90
CA ALA A 357 9.88 -4.15 3.63
C ALA A 357 9.81 -4.30 5.15
N VAL A 358 8.62 -4.49 5.73
CA VAL A 358 8.43 -4.62 7.18
C VAL A 358 9.11 -5.89 7.70
N SER A 359 8.99 -7.01 6.97
CA SER A 359 9.69 -8.25 7.34
C SER A 359 11.21 -8.09 7.33
N LEU A 360 11.78 -7.41 6.32
CA LEU A 360 13.22 -7.15 6.28
C LEU A 360 13.66 -6.22 7.43
N ALA A 361 12.91 -5.15 7.66
CA ALA A 361 13.21 -4.21 8.72
C ALA A 361 13.21 -4.91 10.10
N ALA A 362 12.20 -5.74 10.36
CA ALA A 362 12.11 -6.53 11.58
C ALA A 362 13.27 -7.54 11.72
N ALA A 363 13.68 -8.20 10.62
CA ALA A 363 14.84 -9.10 10.64
C ALA A 363 16.14 -8.37 10.96
N LEU A 364 16.39 -7.24 10.32
CA LEU A 364 17.58 -6.40 10.57
C LEU A 364 17.60 -5.85 11.99
N ALA A 365 16.43 -5.59 12.59
CA ALA A 365 16.28 -5.10 13.96
C ALA A 365 16.49 -6.17 15.05
N VAL A 366 16.71 -7.43 14.67
CA VAL A 366 17.11 -8.48 15.63
C VAL A 366 18.43 -8.07 16.29
N PRO A 367 18.50 -7.99 17.63
CA PRO A 367 19.71 -7.58 18.34
C PRO A 367 20.93 -8.38 17.92
N ALA A 368 22.07 -7.74 17.78
CA ALA A 368 23.32 -8.46 17.51
C ALA A 368 23.81 -9.26 18.73
N THR A 369 23.57 -8.72 19.94
CA THR A 369 24.02 -9.30 21.21
C THR A 369 22.89 -9.29 22.23
N LEU A 370 22.90 -10.29 23.11
CA LEU A 370 22.03 -10.37 24.28
C LEU A 370 22.58 -9.52 25.43
N SER A 371 21.78 -9.26 26.46
CA SER A 371 22.16 -8.48 27.64
C SER A 371 23.38 -9.04 28.40
N GLY A 372 23.74 -10.33 28.19
CA GLY A 372 24.91 -10.98 28.74
C GLY A 372 26.18 -10.92 27.88
N GLY A 373 26.16 -10.18 26.74
CA GLY A 373 27.31 -10.03 25.82
C GLY A 373 27.49 -11.20 24.83
N SER A 374 26.69 -12.27 24.90
CA SER A 374 26.64 -13.33 23.89
C SER A 374 25.93 -12.87 22.63
N SER A 375 26.28 -13.43 21.46
CA SER A 375 25.57 -13.18 20.21
C SER A 375 24.13 -13.67 20.28
N PHE A 376 23.22 -12.99 19.56
CA PHE A 376 21.84 -13.48 19.41
C PHE A 376 21.86 -14.81 18.62
N PRO A 377 21.21 -15.87 19.14
CA PRO A 377 21.25 -17.18 18.49
C PRO A 377 20.68 -17.13 17.08
N GLU A 378 21.35 -17.77 16.13
CA GLU A 378 20.89 -17.97 14.74
C GLU A 378 20.52 -16.67 14.00
N ARG A 379 21.07 -15.53 14.39
CA ARG A 379 20.71 -14.22 13.81
C ARG A 379 20.91 -14.18 12.31
N ASP A 380 22.07 -14.67 11.82
CA ASP A 380 22.39 -14.62 10.38
C ASP A 380 21.50 -15.55 9.57
N LEU A 381 21.11 -16.70 10.16
CA LEU A 381 20.16 -17.60 9.55
C LEU A 381 18.75 -17.00 9.48
N ILE A 382 18.27 -16.26 10.53
CA ILE A 382 17.02 -15.51 10.51
C ILE A 382 17.02 -14.50 9.36
N LEU A 383 18.09 -13.73 9.21
CA LEU A 383 18.25 -12.74 8.14
C LEU A 383 18.18 -13.42 6.76
N PHE A 384 18.89 -14.52 6.58
CA PHE A 384 18.93 -15.28 5.34
C PHE A 384 17.55 -15.85 4.98
N LEU A 385 16.89 -16.54 5.91
CA LEU A 385 15.58 -17.14 5.69
C LEU A 385 14.51 -16.07 5.41
N THR A 386 14.59 -14.93 6.09
CA THR A 386 13.71 -13.78 5.83
C THR A 386 13.93 -13.24 4.42
N PHE A 387 15.18 -13.01 4.04
CA PHE A 387 15.52 -12.55 2.69
C PHE A 387 15.02 -13.51 1.62
N CYS A 388 15.30 -14.81 1.77
CA CYS A 388 14.85 -15.84 0.84
C CYS A 388 13.32 -15.90 0.73
N ALA A 389 12.62 -15.79 1.86
CA ALA A 389 11.15 -15.76 1.88
C ALA A 389 10.58 -14.54 1.15
N ILE A 390 11.16 -13.34 1.38
CA ILE A 390 10.77 -12.12 0.67
C ILE A 390 11.02 -12.29 -0.84
N LEU A 391 12.22 -12.71 -1.23
CA LEU A 391 12.59 -12.89 -2.63
C LEU A 391 11.69 -13.93 -3.31
N ALA A 392 11.51 -15.10 -2.69
CA ALA A 392 10.68 -16.16 -3.25
C ALA A 392 9.21 -15.73 -3.38
N THR A 393 8.64 -15.08 -2.35
CA THR A 393 7.25 -14.60 -2.44
C THR A 393 7.09 -13.49 -3.47
N LEU A 394 7.97 -12.52 -3.54
CA LEU A 394 7.89 -11.45 -4.54
C LEU A 394 8.08 -11.98 -5.96
N VAL A 395 9.10 -12.82 -6.19
CA VAL A 395 9.41 -13.32 -7.54
C VAL A 395 8.40 -14.37 -7.99
N LEU A 396 8.23 -15.46 -7.23
CA LEU A 396 7.38 -16.57 -7.66
C LEU A 396 5.89 -16.17 -7.66
N GLN A 397 5.39 -15.59 -6.58
CA GLN A 397 3.99 -15.18 -6.51
C GLN A 397 3.73 -13.95 -7.40
N GLY A 398 4.61 -12.94 -7.39
CA GLY A 398 4.44 -11.74 -8.20
C GLY A 398 4.39 -12.01 -9.70
N LEU A 399 5.25 -12.91 -10.21
CA LEU A 399 5.24 -13.27 -11.64
C LEU A 399 4.07 -14.19 -12.02
N THR A 400 3.62 -15.05 -11.11
CA THR A 400 2.54 -16.02 -11.38
C THR A 400 1.15 -15.46 -11.07
N LEU A 401 1.04 -14.36 -10.32
CA LEU A 401 -0.24 -13.78 -9.93
C LEU A 401 -1.07 -13.32 -11.13
N GLY A 402 -0.47 -12.66 -12.11
CA GLY A 402 -1.14 -12.22 -13.33
C GLY A 402 -1.74 -13.38 -14.14
N PRO A 403 -0.96 -14.39 -14.53
CA PRO A 403 -1.46 -15.62 -15.14
C PRO A 403 -2.55 -16.30 -14.31
N LEU A 404 -2.42 -16.35 -12.98
CA LEU A 404 -3.42 -16.94 -12.09
C LEU A 404 -4.76 -16.20 -12.17
N ILE A 405 -4.77 -14.86 -12.07
CA ILE A 405 -5.98 -14.04 -12.18
C ILE A 405 -6.66 -14.28 -13.52
N SER A 406 -5.89 -14.28 -14.61
CA SER A 406 -6.42 -14.52 -15.95
C SER A 406 -7.05 -15.93 -16.08
N ALA A 407 -6.43 -16.95 -15.47
CA ALA A 407 -6.94 -18.32 -15.47
C ALA A 407 -8.21 -18.50 -14.64
N LEU A 408 -8.32 -17.77 -13.53
CA LEU A 408 -9.48 -17.81 -12.62
C LEU A 408 -10.73 -17.15 -13.20
N ARG A 409 -10.60 -16.34 -14.24
CA ARG A 409 -11.72 -15.63 -14.90
C ARG A 409 -12.64 -14.96 -13.88
N LEU A 410 -12.05 -14.31 -12.88
CA LEU A 410 -12.83 -13.54 -11.92
C LEU A 410 -13.58 -12.46 -12.68
N LYS A 411 -14.89 -12.43 -12.51
CA LYS A 411 -15.71 -11.36 -13.10
C LYS A 411 -15.30 -10.05 -12.41
N SER A 412 -14.83 -9.11 -13.20
CA SER A 412 -14.65 -7.75 -12.76
C SER A 412 -16.02 -7.18 -12.32
N GLU A 413 -16.06 -6.53 -11.19
CA GLU A 413 -17.21 -5.71 -10.78
C GLU A 413 -17.19 -4.35 -11.50
N ASP A 414 -16.25 -4.15 -12.44
CA ASP A 414 -16.05 -2.89 -13.17
C ASP A 414 -17.34 -2.36 -13.82
N GLU A 415 -18.27 -3.21 -14.20
CA GLU A 415 -19.55 -2.78 -14.78
C GLU A 415 -20.48 -2.22 -13.69
N ALA A 416 -20.55 -2.88 -12.53
CA ALA A 416 -21.35 -2.40 -11.40
C ALA A 416 -20.74 -1.12 -10.81
N ASP A 417 -19.42 -1.06 -10.64
CA ASP A 417 -18.70 0.11 -10.13
C ASP A 417 -18.85 1.31 -11.09
N LYS A 418 -18.82 1.07 -12.41
CA LYS A 418 -19.08 2.11 -13.41
C LYS A 418 -20.51 2.62 -13.39
N VAL A 419 -21.48 1.73 -13.20
CA VAL A 419 -22.89 2.14 -13.06
C VAL A 419 -23.07 2.97 -11.78
N GLU A 420 -22.53 2.54 -10.63
CA GLU A 420 -22.55 3.31 -9.38
C GLU A 420 -21.88 4.69 -9.53
N GLU A 421 -20.78 4.77 -10.26
CA GLU A 421 -20.13 6.04 -10.56
C GLU A 421 -21.03 6.95 -11.40
N LEU A 422 -21.64 6.41 -12.45
CA LEU A 422 -22.56 7.19 -13.32
C LEU A 422 -23.80 7.65 -12.56
N GLU A 423 -24.39 6.80 -11.71
CA GLU A 423 -25.53 7.15 -10.85
C GLU A 423 -25.16 8.28 -9.87
N THR A 424 -23.98 8.18 -9.24
CA THR A 424 -23.48 9.22 -8.32
C THR A 424 -23.23 10.54 -9.03
N ARG A 425 -22.65 10.50 -10.23
CA ARG A 425 -22.45 11.67 -11.09
C ARG A 425 -23.76 12.29 -11.56
N LEU A 426 -24.76 11.46 -11.87
CA LEU A 426 -26.11 11.87 -12.26
C LEU A 426 -26.82 12.61 -11.12
N GLU A 427 -26.79 12.05 -9.91
CA GLU A 427 -27.35 12.69 -8.72
C GLU A 427 -26.70 14.05 -8.44
N GLY A 428 -25.36 14.14 -8.56
CA GLY A 428 -24.63 15.39 -8.45
C GLY A 428 -25.04 16.42 -9.50
N ALA A 429 -25.26 15.99 -10.74
CA ALA A 429 -25.68 16.88 -11.83
C ALA A 429 -27.12 17.40 -11.62
N HIS A 430 -28.05 16.55 -11.19
CA HIS A 430 -29.42 16.97 -10.83
C HIS A 430 -29.42 17.96 -9.66
N ALA A 431 -28.62 17.72 -8.63
CA ALA A 431 -28.48 18.65 -7.50
C ALA A 431 -27.98 20.04 -7.95
N ALA A 432 -27.05 20.07 -8.91
CA ALA A 432 -26.52 21.31 -9.46
C ALA A 432 -27.59 22.06 -10.28
N VAL A 433 -28.35 21.38 -11.14
CA VAL A 433 -29.48 21.99 -11.89
C VAL A 433 -30.53 22.56 -10.93
N LYS A 434 -30.94 21.78 -9.92
CA LYS A 434 -31.87 22.23 -8.89
C LYS A 434 -31.37 23.47 -8.15
N ARG A 435 -30.07 23.56 -7.90
CA ARG A 435 -29.49 24.74 -7.27
C ARG A 435 -29.46 25.94 -8.21
N LEU A 436 -29.19 25.71 -9.49
CA LEU A 436 -29.20 26.74 -10.53
C LEU A 436 -30.57 27.42 -10.67
N GLU A 437 -31.65 26.65 -10.52
CA GLU A 437 -33.04 27.18 -10.53
C GLU A 437 -33.36 28.05 -9.30
N GLN A 438 -32.64 27.84 -8.19
CA GLN A 438 -32.80 28.62 -6.95
C GLN A 438 -31.92 29.87 -6.88
N LEU A 439 -30.94 29.99 -7.77
CA LEU A 439 -30.07 31.17 -7.80
C LEU A 439 -30.76 32.28 -8.60
N ASP A 440 -31.15 33.35 -7.89
CA ASP A 440 -31.70 34.55 -8.51
C ASP A 440 -30.73 35.16 -9.52
N GLY A 441 -31.27 35.53 -10.69
CA GLY A 441 -30.52 35.99 -11.86
C GLY A 441 -29.79 37.33 -11.73
N GLU A 442 -29.77 37.96 -10.56
CA GLU A 442 -29.13 39.28 -10.38
C GLU A 442 -27.59 39.26 -10.48
N LEU A 443 -26.95 38.11 -10.24
CA LEU A 443 -25.48 38.00 -10.21
C LEU A 443 -24.84 37.52 -11.52
N VAL A 444 -25.60 36.88 -12.41
CA VAL A 444 -25.05 36.28 -13.64
C VAL A 444 -25.98 36.55 -14.81
N PRO A 445 -25.48 36.97 -16.00
CA PRO A 445 -26.31 37.18 -17.18
C PRO A 445 -27.13 35.93 -17.56
N THR A 446 -28.39 36.11 -17.92
CA THR A 446 -29.33 35.03 -18.30
C THR A 446 -28.74 34.08 -19.37
N SER A 447 -28.02 34.62 -20.35
CA SER A 447 -27.32 33.83 -21.37
C SER A 447 -26.19 32.94 -20.85
N ALA A 448 -25.59 33.26 -19.71
CA ALA A 448 -24.60 32.42 -19.06
C ALA A 448 -25.27 31.32 -18.22
N GLN A 449 -26.40 31.63 -17.60
CA GLN A 449 -27.21 30.65 -16.86
C GLN A 449 -27.78 29.59 -17.81
N GLU A 450 -28.36 29.99 -18.94
CA GLU A 450 -28.88 29.09 -19.97
C GLU A 450 -27.78 28.14 -20.49
N ARG A 451 -26.62 28.69 -20.87
CA ARG A 451 -25.47 27.86 -21.29
C ARG A 451 -25.01 26.87 -20.22
N THR A 452 -24.98 27.30 -18.97
CA THR A 452 -24.60 26.42 -17.86
C THR A 452 -25.65 25.31 -17.67
N ARG A 453 -26.94 25.65 -17.77
CA ARG A 453 -28.05 24.70 -17.72
C ARG A 453 -27.94 23.66 -18.83
N GLU A 454 -27.76 24.11 -20.08
CA GLU A 454 -27.58 23.22 -21.24
C GLU A 454 -26.41 22.24 -21.05
N GLN A 455 -25.29 22.71 -20.50
CA GLN A 455 -24.13 21.85 -20.19
C GLN A 455 -24.46 20.77 -19.16
N TYR A 456 -25.22 21.09 -18.10
CA TYR A 456 -25.63 20.10 -17.12
C TYR A 456 -26.69 19.13 -17.68
N GLU A 457 -27.64 19.59 -18.45
CA GLU A 457 -28.64 18.74 -19.11
C GLU A 457 -27.99 17.76 -20.11
N GLU A 458 -26.96 18.22 -20.85
CA GLU A 458 -26.15 17.35 -21.70
C GLU A 458 -25.39 16.28 -20.91
N ARG A 459 -24.84 16.66 -19.75
CA ARG A 459 -24.18 15.71 -18.85
C ARG A 459 -25.16 14.69 -18.28
N ILE A 460 -26.36 15.11 -17.88
CA ILE A 460 -27.43 14.25 -17.38
C ILE A 460 -27.81 13.21 -18.44
N ARG A 461 -28.15 13.66 -19.67
CA ARG A 461 -28.46 12.74 -20.79
C ARG A 461 -27.35 11.72 -21.04
N ARG A 462 -26.11 12.15 -20.93
CA ARG A 462 -24.95 11.28 -21.12
C ARG A 462 -24.83 10.23 -20.01
N TYR A 463 -25.05 10.61 -18.77
CA TYR A 463 -24.99 9.67 -17.63
C TYR A 463 -26.16 8.69 -17.66
N GLU A 464 -27.37 9.14 -17.97
CA GLU A 464 -28.56 8.27 -18.15
C GLU A 464 -28.33 7.24 -19.25
N ALA A 465 -27.87 7.65 -20.41
CA ALA A 465 -27.54 6.74 -21.50
C ALA A 465 -26.46 5.72 -21.10
N GLY A 466 -25.45 6.13 -20.31
CA GLY A 466 -24.44 5.24 -19.80
C GLY A 466 -24.98 4.20 -18.80
N ILE A 467 -25.93 4.60 -17.95
CA ILE A 467 -26.59 3.71 -16.97
C ILE A 467 -27.51 2.72 -17.70
N GLU A 468 -28.35 3.18 -18.63
CA GLU A 468 -29.20 2.32 -19.46
C GLU A 468 -28.41 1.27 -20.24
N ALA A 469 -27.20 1.64 -20.65
CA ALA A 469 -26.27 0.77 -21.35
C ALA A 469 -25.51 -0.19 -20.43
N GLY A 470 -25.83 -0.24 -19.13
CA GLY A 470 -25.14 -1.10 -18.15
C GLY A 470 -23.66 -0.76 -17.94
N GLY A 471 -23.30 0.53 -18.13
CA GLY A 471 -21.92 1.01 -17.96
C GLY A 471 -20.98 0.74 -19.14
N THR A 472 -21.34 -0.09 -20.11
CA THR A 472 -20.46 -0.52 -21.19
C THR A 472 -21.18 -0.94 -22.47
N THR A 473 -21.85 -0.04 -23.16
CA THR A 473 -22.00 -0.30 -24.61
C THR A 473 -20.69 0.11 -25.29
N GLU A 474 -20.14 -0.79 -26.13
CA GLU A 474 -19.00 -0.47 -27.00
C GLU A 474 -19.24 0.85 -27.76
N GLU A 475 -20.46 1.13 -28.14
CA GLU A 475 -20.88 2.35 -28.85
C GLU A 475 -20.73 3.61 -27.98
N TYR A 476 -21.11 3.57 -26.68
CA TYR A 476 -20.91 4.67 -25.74
C TYR A 476 -19.43 4.88 -25.42
N ALA A 477 -18.69 3.81 -25.20
CA ALA A 477 -17.25 3.84 -24.92
C ALA A 477 -16.47 4.38 -26.14
N GLN A 478 -16.83 3.94 -27.37
CA GLN A 478 -16.23 4.40 -28.61
C GLN A 478 -16.57 5.87 -28.91
N SER A 479 -17.81 6.28 -28.75
CA SER A 479 -18.25 7.68 -28.92
C SER A 479 -17.56 8.61 -27.92
N SER A 480 -17.48 8.20 -26.66
CA SER A 480 -16.79 8.96 -25.61
C SER A 480 -15.27 8.99 -25.82
N ALA A 481 -14.65 7.90 -26.28
CA ALA A 481 -13.24 7.84 -26.61
C ALA A 481 -12.90 8.69 -27.85
N ALA A 482 -13.73 8.60 -28.88
CA ALA A 482 -13.58 9.41 -30.10
C ALA A 482 -13.69 10.90 -29.79
N TRP A 483 -14.66 11.31 -28.97
CA TRP A 483 -14.80 12.71 -28.55
C TRP A 483 -13.59 13.18 -27.73
N ARG A 484 -13.08 12.38 -26.79
CA ARG A 484 -11.88 12.70 -26.02
C ARG A 484 -10.65 12.82 -26.92
N ALA A 485 -10.49 11.92 -27.89
CA ALA A 485 -9.39 11.97 -28.83
C ALA A 485 -9.44 13.24 -29.69
N TRP A 486 -10.62 13.58 -30.22
CA TRP A 486 -10.85 14.79 -30.97
C TRP A 486 -10.56 16.06 -30.15
N ARG A 487 -11.02 16.12 -28.90
CA ARG A 487 -10.77 17.27 -28.02
C ARG A 487 -9.29 17.41 -27.67
N ARG A 488 -8.56 16.31 -27.45
CA ARG A 488 -7.10 16.33 -27.24
C ARG A 488 -6.36 16.89 -28.48
N GLU A 489 -6.79 16.53 -29.65
CA GLU A 489 -6.17 17.07 -30.90
C GLU A 489 -6.36 18.58 -31.00
N LEU A 490 -7.53 19.11 -30.63
CA LEU A 490 -7.74 20.57 -30.61
C LEU A 490 -6.84 21.26 -29.59
N ILE A 491 -6.75 20.72 -28.36
CA ILE A 491 -5.86 21.26 -27.31
C ILE A 491 -4.40 21.22 -27.77
N LYS A 492 -3.98 20.17 -28.49
CA LYS A 492 -2.64 20.10 -29.07
C LYS A 492 -2.38 21.23 -30.08
N VAL A 493 -3.31 21.51 -30.98
CA VAL A 493 -3.21 22.60 -31.93
C VAL A 493 -3.15 23.96 -31.21
N GLU A 494 -3.98 24.18 -30.19
CA GLU A 494 -3.92 25.40 -29.38
C GLU A 494 -2.55 25.54 -28.67
N ARG A 495 -2.00 24.45 -28.13
CA ARG A 495 -0.67 24.42 -27.53
C ARG A 495 0.44 24.76 -28.52
N GLU A 496 0.40 24.21 -29.72
CA GLU A 496 1.35 24.52 -30.80
C GLU A 496 1.28 25.99 -31.19
N ALA A 497 0.10 26.57 -31.28
CA ALA A 497 -0.09 27.99 -31.56
C ALA A 497 0.53 28.89 -30.48
N VAL A 498 0.37 28.54 -29.20
CA VAL A 498 0.97 29.26 -28.07
C VAL A 498 2.51 29.17 -28.13
N LEU A 499 3.05 27.97 -28.40
CA LEU A 499 4.49 27.75 -28.53
C LEU A 499 5.06 28.54 -29.73
N SER A 500 4.37 28.57 -30.85
CA SER A 500 4.75 29.37 -32.02
C SER A 500 4.83 30.88 -31.70
N LYS A 501 3.89 31.41 -30.92
CA LYS A 501 3.94 32.81 -30.44
C LYS A 501 5.14 33.07 -29.54
N ARG A 502 5.48 32.12 -28.66
CA ARG A 502 6.69 32.20 -27.82
C ARG A 502 7.94 32.29 -28.69
N ASP A 503 8.05 31.39 -29.67
CA ASP A 503 9.24 31.30 -30.52
C ASP A 503 9.44 32.56 -31.39
N ARG A 504 8.35 33.30 -31.69
CA ARG A 504 8.42 34.61 -32.31
C ARG A 504 8.64 35.78 -31.37
N GLY A 505 8.73 35.51 -30.05
CA GLY A 505 8.91 36.56 -29.05
C GLY A 505 7.67 37.42 -28.79
N GLU A 506 6.48 36.99 -29.23
CA GLU A 506 5.22 37.73 -29.15
C GLU A 506 4.50 37.59 -27.81
N VAL A 507 4.96 36.65 -26.96
CA VAL A 507 4.34 36.36 -25.68
C VAL A 507 5.38 36.25 -24.55
N SER A 508 5.08 36.84 -23.39
CA SER A 508 5.98 36.73 -22.24
C SER A 508 5.95 35.33 -21.64
N PRO A 509 7.07 34.86 -21.00
CA PRO A 509 7.11 33.55 -20.36
C PRO A 509 6.04 33.35 -19.29
N GLU A 510 5.60 34.42 -18.63
CA GLU A 510 4.56 34.37 -17.60
C GLU A 510 3.18 34.13 -18.18
N VAL A 511 2.84 34.84 -19.25
CA VAL A 511 1.57 34.67 -19.97
C VAL A 511 1.51 33.30 -20.63
N MET A 512 2.61 32.86 -21.24
CA MET A 512 2.71 31.52 -21.81
C MET A 512 2.45 30.45 -20.76
N ARG A 513 3.12 30.50 -19.60
CA ARG A 513 2.91 29.52 -18.51
C ARG A 513 1.47 29.49 -18.01
N ARG A 514 0.79 30.65 -17.99
CA ARG A 514 -0.62 30.72 -17.57
C ARG A 514 -1.53 30.02 -18.56
N VAL A 515 -1.38 30.34 -19.85
CA VAL A 515 -2.19 29.74 -20.92
C VAL A 515 -1.93 28.22 -21.02
N MET A 516 -0.66 27.80 -20.96
CA MET A 516 -0.30 26.38 -20.97
C MET A 516 -0.93 25.63 -19.79
N ARG A 517 -0.92 26.22 -18.59
CA ARG A 517 -1.56 25.63 -17.42
C ARG A 517 -3.07 25.47 -17.60
N ASP A 518 -3.74 26.42 -18.24
CA ASP A 518 -5.18 26.32 -18.50
C ASP A 518 -5.47 25.18 -19.49
N LEU A 519 -4.66 25.02 -20.54
CA LEU A 519 -4.74 23.92 -21.49
C LEU A 519 -4.45 22.55 -20.81
N ASP A 520 -3.44 22.49 -19.93
CA ASP A 520 -3.11 21.28 -19.17
C ASP A 520 -4.26 20.86 -18.23
N LEU A 521 -4.93 21.83 -17.59
CA LEU A 521 -6.11 21.57 -16.75
C LEU A 521 -7.31 21.08 -17.59
N GLU A 522 -7.46 21.59 -18.81
CA GLU A 522 -8.51 21.12 -19.70
C GLU A 522 -8.21 19.71 -20.21
N GLU A 523 -6.98 19.41 -20.59
CA GLU A 523 -6.55 18.08 -21.01
C GLU A 523 -6.70 17.05 -19.89
N SER A 524 -6.34 17.40 -18.66
CA SER A 524 -6.47 16.50 -17.50
C SER A 524 -7.93 16.10 -17.20
N ARG A 525 -8.91 16.97 -17.54
CA ARG A 525 -10.35 16.64 -17.42
C ARG A 525 -10.81 15.60 -18.43
N LEU A 526 -10.05 15.38 -19.50
CA LEU A 526 -10.34 14.38 -20.53
C LEU A 526 -9.76 13.00 -20.17
N GLU A 527 -8.85 12.93 -19.18
CA GLU A 527 -8.21 11.70 -18.74
C GLU A 527 -8.98 11.01 -17.59
N GLY A 528 -9.81 11.75 -16.88
CA GLY A 528 -10.70 11.27 -15.82
C GLY A 528 -12.12 11.13 -16.42
#